data_a826ef0a0a23b3af3e6adb47a4d154c2
#
_entry.id   a826ef0a0a23b3af3e6adb47a4d154c2
#
_cell.length_a   1.000
_cell.length_b   1.000
_cell.length_c   1.000
_cell.angle_alpha   90.00
_cell.angle_beta   90.00
_cell.angle_gamma   90.00
#
_symmetry.space_group_name_H-M   'P 1'
#
loop_
_entity.id
_entity.type
_entity.pdbx_description
1 polymer ?
#
loop_
_entity_poly.entity_id
_entity_poly.type
_entity_poly.pdbx_seq_one_letter_code
_entity_poly.pdbx_strand_id
1 'polypeptide(L)'
;MKIEREIENFDSLGDNHIGTSSNTPLRADAFKLTKEEKIDIIKDDVRHIMETLGLDLTDDSLQGTPNRVAKMFVKEIFGGLDPNKKPSASTFENKYKYGEMLVEKNITVYSTCEHHLLPIVGKAHVAYISNGTVVGLSKMNRIVDYFAKRPQVQERLTIQIVEELQKVLNTKDVACVIDAKHLCVNSRGIRDTESSTVTSEFGGKFKNNKTKREFLDYIKLDTQF
;
A
#
# COMPACT_ATOMS: atom_id res chain seq x y z
N MET A 1 37.45 1.94 18.87
CA MET A 1 36.49 1.65 19.94
C MET A 1 35.38 0.80 19.31
N LYS A 2 35.50 -0.53 19.39
CA LYS A 2 34.44 -1.45 18.93
C LYS A 2 33.25 -1.30 19.89
N ILE A 3 32.15 -0.81 19.38
CA ILE A 3 30.88 -0.87 20.09
C ILE A 3 30.46 -2.35 19.97
N GLU A 4 30.70 -3.13 21.00
CA GLU A 4 30.01 -4.40 21.22
C GLU A 4 28.54 -4.06 21.38
N ARG A 5 27.77 -4.15 20.29
CA ARG A 5 26.33 -4.23 20.37
C ARG A 5 26.05 -5.59 21.01
N GLU A 6 25.45 -5.57 22.21
CA GLU A 6 24.80 -6.75 22.76
C GLU A 6 23.92 -7.32 21.65
N ILE A 7 24.18 -8.56 21.28
CA ILE A 7 23.36 -9.29 20.31
C ILE A 7 22.07 -9.64 21.09
N GLU A 8 21.18 -8.66 21.23
CA GLU A 8 19.79 -8.96 21.48
C GLU A 8 19.35 -9.88 20.33
N ASN A 9 18.56 -10.89 20.67
CA ASN A 9 18.10 -11.90 19.73
C ASN A 9 17.23 -11.22 18.66
N PHE A 10 17.84 -10.73 17.56
CA PHE A 10 17.19 -9.99 16.49
C PHE A 10 16.06 -10.78 15.83
N ASP A 11 16.08 -12.12 15.95
CA ASP A 11 15.01 -12.99 15.42
C ASP A 11 13.68 -12.79 16.15
N SER A 12 13.70 -12.28 17.40
CA SER A 12 12.49 -11.95 18.15
C SER A 12 12.07 -10.47 18.07
N LEU A 13 12.89 -9.61 17.47
CA LEU A 13 12.53 -8.22 17.25
C LEU A 13 11.40 -8.15 16.22
N GLY A 14 10.27 -7.63 16.63
CA GLY A 14 9.09 -7.52 15.77
C GLY A 14 8.03 -8.58 16.05
N ASP A 15 8.37 -9.77 16.51
CA ASP A 15 7.38 -10.79 16.91
C ASP A 15 6.59 -10.37 18.15
N ASN A 16 7.18 -9.51 18.97
CA ASN A 16 6.59 -9.00 20.22
C ASN A 16 6.15 -7.52 20.14
N HIS A 17 6.01 -6.94 18.95
CA HIS A 17 5.53 -5.56 18.86
C HIS A 17 4.07 -5.47 19.36
N ILE A 18 3.79 -4.45 20.20
CA ILE A 18 2.51 -4.32 20.91
C ILE A 18 1.45 -3.62 20.04
N GLY A 19 1.84 -2.94 18.98
CA GLY A 19 0.89 -2.21 18.15
C GLY A 19 1.46 -1.73 16.84
N THR A 20 0.55 -1.49 15.90
CA THR A 20 0.86 -0.94 14.58
C THR A 20 0.40 0.51 14.53
N SER A 21 1.24 1.42 14.05
CA SER A 21 0.86 2.82 13.87
C SER A 21 -0.29 2.98 12.87
N SER A 22 -1.24 3.86 13.16
CA SER A 22 -2.33 4.23 12.23
C SER A 22 -1.82 4.93 10.96
N ASN A 23 -0.67 5.58 11.05
CA ASN A 23 0.02 6.18 9.92
C ASN A 23 1.29 5.40 9.59
N THR A 24 1.78 5.51 8.34
CA THR A 24 3.12 5.01 8.01
C THR A 24 4.14 5.65 8.95
N PRO A 25 4.92 4.87 9.72
CA PRO A 25 5.87 5.43 10.68
C PRO A 25 7.04 6.10 9.93
N LEU A 26 7.11 7.41 10.01
CA LEU A 26 8.17 8.21 9.39
C LEU A 26 8.97 8.95 10.45
N ARG A 27 10.29 9.07 10.24
CA ARG A 27 11.15 9.92 11.06
C ARG A 27 10.77 11.38 10.84
N ALA A 28 11.04 12.23 11.82
CA ALA A 28 10.78 13.68 11.73
C ALA A 28 11.52 14.36 10.56
N ASP A 29 12.65 13.81 10.14
CA ASP A 29 13.50 14.30 9.06
C ASP A 29 13.35 13.53 7.74
N ALA A 30 12.28 12.74 7.58
CA ALA A 30 12.07 11.83 6.44
C ALA A 30 12.12 12.52 5.07
N PHE A 31 11.89 13.83 5.03
CA PHE A 31 11.85 14.64 3.79
C PHE A 31 13.05 15.56 3.61
N LYS A 32 14.10 15.41 4.44
CA LYS A 32 15.33 16.20 4.35
C LYS A 32 16.13 15.89 3.09
N LEU A 33 16.21 14.61 2.70
CA LEU A 33 16.94 14.16 1.53
C LEU A 33 16.10 14.32 0.27
N THR A 34 16.73 14.78 -0.79
CA THR A 34 16.16 14.76 -2.15
C THR A 34 15.99 13.34 -2.66
N LYS A 35 15.26 13.16 -3.75
CA LYS A 35 15.10 11.83 -4.39
C LYS A 35 16.42 11.28 -4.89
N GLU A 36 17.24 12.14 -5.45
CA GLU A 36 18.56 11.83 -5.99
C GLU A 36 19.50 11.36 -4.87
N GLU A 37 19.58 12.08 -3.76
CA GLU A 37 20.38 11.68 -2.60
C GLU A 37 19.91 10.34 -2.01
N LYS A 38 18.58 10.11 -1.92
CA LYS A 38 18.05 8.81 -1.49
C LYS A 38 18.46 7.69 -2.43
N ILE A 39 18.43 7.93 -3.75
CA ILE A 39 18.83 6.93 -4.75
C ILE A 39 20.32 6.60 -4.60
N ASP A 40 21.18 7.60 -4.43
CA ASP A 40 22.62 7.37 -4.31
C ASP A 40 22.97 6.60 -3.04
N ILE A 41 22.37 6.95 -1.90
CA ILE A 41 22.58 6.22 -0.64
C ILE A 41 22.10 4.77 -0.77
N ILE A 42 20.86 4.54 -1.23
CA ILE A 42 20.30 3.19 -1.35
C ILE A 42 21.07 2.36 -2.39
N LYS A 43 21.57 2.97 -3.45
CA LYS A 43 22.42 2.29 -4.43
C LYS A 43 23.68 1.70 -3.77
N ASP A 44 24.32 2.46 -2.89
CA ASP A 44 25.54 2.00 -2.20
C ASP A 44 25.19 0.92 -1.15
N ASP A 45 24.06 1.05 -0.44
CA ASP A 45 23.56 0.02 0.46
C ASP A 45 23.26 -1.30 -0.27
N VAL A 46 22.60 -1.24 -1.43
CA VAL A 46 22.30 -2.42 -2.26
C VAL A 46 23.59 -3.05 -2.80
N ARG A 47 24.57 -2.23 -3.23
CA ARG A 47 25.88 -2.71 -3.61
C ARG A 47 26.51 -3.52 -2.48
N HIS A 48 26.54 -2.96 -1.29
CA HIS A 48 27.11 -3.63 -0.11
C HIS A 48 26.41 -4.95 0.22
N ILE A 49 25.08 -4.99 0.12
CA ILE A 49 24.31 -6.24 0.29
C ILE A 49 24.77 -7.29 -0.74
N MET A 50 24.87 -6.92 -2.01
CA MET A 50 25.22 -7.85 -3.08
C MET A 50 26.66 -8.37 -2.91
N GLU A 51 27.62 -7.50 -2.57
CA GLU A 51 29.00 -7.87 -2.28
C GLU A 51 29.10 -8.80 -1.06
N THR A 52 28.34 -8.51 0.00
CA THR A 52 28.28 -9.36 1.19
C THR A 52 27.74 -10.77 0.88
N LEU A 53 26.81 -10.88 -0.08
CA LEU A 53 26.31 -12.16 -0.58
C LEU A 53 27.31 -12.89 -1.49
N GLY A 54 28.47 -12.29 -1.79
CA GLY A 54 29.49 -12.87 -2.64
C GLY A 54 29.26 -12.71 -4.14
N LEU A 55 28.39 -11.77 -4.55
CA LEU A 55 28.11 -11.52 -5.96
C LEU A 55 29.21 -10.66 -6.60
N ASP A 56 29.64 -11.04 -7.81
CA ASP A 56 30.62 -10.29 -8.60
C ASP A 56 29.93 -9.16 -9.38
N LEU A 57 30.09 -7.94 -8.93
CA LEU A 57 29.50 -6.74 -9.56
C LEU A 57 30.29 -6.21 -10.76
N THR A 58 31.39 -6.90 -11.16
CA THR A 58 32.08 -6.64 -12.43
C THR A 58 31.38 -7.36 -13.59
N ASP A 59 30.54 -8.35 -13.30
CA ASP A 59 29.72 -9.03 -14.30
C ASP A 59 28.71 -8.06 -14.94
N ASP A 60 28.61 -8.09 -16.26
CA ASP A 60 27.81 -7.19 -17.07
C ASP A 60 26.32 -7.22 -16.69
N SER A 61 25.80 -8.38 -16.29
CA SER A 61 24.41 -8.54 -15.87
C SER A 61 24.09 -7.90 -14.52
N LEU A 62 25.07 -7.82 -13.61
CA LEU A 62 24.89 -7.38 -12.22
C LEU A 62 25.35 -5.95 -11.95
N GLN A 63 26.33 -5.42 -12.70
CA GLN A 63 26.93 -4.10 -12.44
C GLN A 63 25.90 -2.96 -12.33
N GLY A 64 24.81 -3.03 -13.07
CA GLY A 64 23.73 -2.03 -13.04
C GLY A 64 22.64 -2.26 -11.97
N THR A 65 22.65 -3.41 -11.29
CA THR A 65 21.57 -3.81 -10.37
C THR A 65 21.42 -2.87 -9.18
N PRO A 66 22.48 -2.40 -8.49
CA PRO A 66 22.32 -1.47 -7.37
C PRO A 66 21.54 -0.20 -7.75
N ASN A 67 21.86 0.39 -8.89
CA ASN A 67 21.19 1.60 -9.37
C ASN A 67 19.72 1.32 -9.78
N ARG A 68 19.44 0.16 -10.42
CA ARG A 68 18.08 -0.23 -10.78
C ARG A 68 17.20 -0.41 -9.54
N VAL A 69 17.70 -1.11 -8.53
CA VAL A 69 16.98 -1.35 -7.28
C VAL A 69 16.74 -0.05 -6.52
N ALA A 70 17.75 0.81 -6.40
CA ALA A 70 17.59 2.11 -5.72
C ALA A 70 16.52 2.99 -6.40
N LYS A 71 16.55 3.09 -7.73
CA LYS A 71 15.54 3.84 -8.50
C LYS A 71 14.14 3.25 -8.33
N MET A 72 14.01 1.94 -8.40
CA MET A 72 12.76 1.22 -8.19
C MET A 72 12.19 1.51 -6.80
N PHE A 73 13.00 1.42 -5.75
CA PHE A 73 12.56 1.70 -4.38
C PHE A 73 12.05 3.13 -4.22
N VAL A 74 12.83 4.13 -4.65
CA VAL A 74 12.48 5.55 -4.42
C VAL A 74 11.36 6.03 -5.33
N LYS A 75 11.35 5.61 -6.60
CA LYS A 75 10.42 6.17 -7.60
C LYS A 75 9.14 5.38 -7.78
N GLU A 76 9.15 4.06 -7.50
CA GLU A 76 8.07 3.14 -7.81
C GLU A 76 7.49 2.53 -6.55
N ILE A 77 8.17 1.57 -5.90
CA ILE A 77 7.66 0.77 -4.79
C ILE A 77 7.30 1.63 -3.57
N PHE A 78 8.14 2.61 -3.23
CA PHE A 78 7.90 3.52 -2.10
C PHE A 78 7.59 4.95 -2.54
N GLY A 79 7.14 5.11 -3.78
CA GLY A 79 6.79 6.41 -4.34
C GLY A 79 5.64 7.12 -3.61
N GLY A 80 4.79 6.37 -2.91
CA GLY A 80 3.69 6.91 -2.10
C GLY A 80 4.14 7.51 -0.76
N LEU A 81 5.42 7.39 -0.39
CA LEU A 81 5.99 8.13 0.74
C LEU A 81 6.20 9.62 0.42
N ASP A 82 6.26 9.99 -0.85
CA ASP A 82 6.40 11.39 -1.27
C ASP A 82 5.03 12.09 -1.21
N PRO A 83 4.83 13.07 -0.30
CA PRO A 83 3.57 13.77 -0.18
C PRO A 83 3.18 14.56 -1.43
N ASN A 84 4.17 14.96 -2.27
CA ASN A 84 3.93 15.66 -3.52
C ASN A 84 3.32 14.76 -4.61
N LYS A 85 3.42 13.43 -4.45
CA LYS A 85 2.77 12.46 -5.34
C LYS A 85 1.32 12.13 -4.94
N LYS A 86 0.84 12.69 -3.84
CA LYS A 86 -0.55 12.48 -3.41
C LYS A 86 -1.49 12.95 -4.52
N PRO A 87 -2.43 12.10 -4.99
CA PRO A 87 -3.33 12.48 -6.06
C PRO A 87 -4.18 13.68 -5.67
N SER A 88 -4.20 14.72 -6.51
CA SER A 88 -5.17 15.79 -6.36
C SER A 88 -6.57 15.22 -6.61
N ALA A 89 -7.47 15.46 -5.68
CA ALA A 89 -8.85 15.04 -5.81
C ALA A 89 -9.64 16.06 -6.64
N SER A 90 -9.86 15.76 -7.92
CA SER A 90 -10.87 16.47 -8.70
C SER A 90 -12.22 15.89 -8.36
N THR A 91 -13.05 16.65 -7.69
CA THR A 91 -14.43 16.31 -7.38
C THR A 91 -15.37 17.14 -8.23
N PHE A 92 -16.57 16.62 -8.45
CA PHE A 92 -17.61 17.25 -9.25
C PHE A 92 -18.91 17.26 -8.45
N GLU A 93 -19.77 18.22 -8.73
CA GLU A 93 -21.11 18.26 -8.21
C GLU A 93 -21.95 17.11 -8.82
N ASN A 94 -22.68 16.38 -7.99
CA ASN A 94 -23.58 15.30 -8.41
C ASN A 94 -24.90 15.89 -8.95
N LYS A 95 -24.86 16.55 -10.11
CA LYS A 95 -26.02 17.25 -10.69
C LYS A 95 -27.16 16.33 -11.06
N TYR A 96 -26.89 15.07 -11.43
CA TYR A 96 -27.94 14.08 -11.73
C TYR A 96 -28.49 13.39 -10.48
N LYS A 97 -28.04 13.81 -9.29
CA LYS A 97 -28.55 13.31 -8.00
C LYS A 97 -28.50 11.79 -7.87
N TYR A 98 -27.44 11.16 -8.43
CA TYR A 98 -27.23 9.71 -8.24
C TYR A 98 -26.99 9.44 -6.75
N GLY A 99 -27.96 8.78 -6.11
CA GLY A 99 -27.96 8.54 -4.66
C GLY A 99 -27.65 7.10 -4.27
N GLU A 100 -27.42 6.22 -5.25
CA GLU A 100 -27.12 4.83 -5.04
C GLU A 100 -25.62 4.62 -4.79
N MET A 101 -25.24 3.40 -4.43
CA MET A 101 -23.85 2.99 -4.24
C MET A 101 -23.12 2.98 -5.58
N LEU A 102 -21.95 3.61 -5.64
CA LEU A 102 -20.99 3.43 -6.73
C LEU A 102 -19.88 2.51 -6.23
N VAL A 103 -19.56 1.49 -7.01
CA VAL A 103 -18.48 0.53 -6.69
C VAL A 103 -17.46 0.49 -7.81
N GLU A 104 -16.21 0.74 -7.47
CA GLU A 104 -15.05 0.48 -8.31
C GLU A 104 -14.39 -0.79 -7.79
N LYS A 105 -14.44 -1.85 -8.58
CA LYS A 105 -13.96 -3.18 -8.16
C LYS A 105 -12.73 -3.63 -8.94
N ASN A 106 -12.02 -4.60 -8.39
CA ASN A 106 -10.83 -5.20 -8.99
C ASN A 106 -9.67 -4.22 -9.21
N ILE A 107 -9.60 -3.14 -8.43
CA ILE A 107 -8.47 -2.22 -8.47
C ILE A 107 -7.20 -2.99 -8.08
N THR A 108 -6.21 -3.00 -8.95
CA THR A 108 -4.95 -3.69 -8.67
C THR A 108 -4.23 -3.08 -7.48
N VAL A 109 -3.81 -3.92 -6.56
CA VAL A 109 -2.97 -3.56 -5.41
C VAL A 109 -1.60 -4.18 -5.57
N TYR A 110 -0.58 -3.32 -5.68
CA TYR A 110 0.81 -3.69 -5.49
C TYR A 110 1.35 -2.90 -4.31
N SER A 111 1.56 -3.57 -3.19
CA SER A 111 2.09 -2.98 -1.97
C SER A 111 3.30 -3.77 -1.47
N THR A 112 3.85 -3.38 -0.34
CA THR A 112 5.05 -4.00 0.24
C THR A 112 4.83 -4.18 1.73
N CYS A 113 4.99 -5.42 2.20
CA CYS A 113 4.92 -5.74 3.62
C CYS A 113 6.02 -5.00 4.39
N GLU A 114 5.68 -4.24 5.43
CA GLU A 114 6.66 -3.46 6.18
C GLU A 114 7.67 -4.31 6.97
N HIS A 115 7.32 -5.57 7.29
CA HIS A 115 8.17 -6.44 8.10
C HIS A 115 9.34 -7.06 7.31
N HIS A 116 9.13 -7.38 6.04
CA HIS A 116 10.12 -8.10 5.21
C HIS A 116 10.45 -7.41 3.90
N LEU A 117 9.81 -6.28 3.59
CA LEU A 117 9.88 -5.56 2.31
C LEU A 117 9.57 -6.45 1.09
N LEU A 118 8.76 -7.50 1.29
CA LEU A 118 8.28 -8.37 0.23
C LEU A 118 6.89 -7.91 -0.26
N PRO A 119 6.56 -8.20 -1.54
CA PRO A 119 5.31 -7.72 -2.13
C PRO A 119 4.05 -8.25 -1.45
N ILE A 120 3.03 -7.40 -1.44
CA ILE A 120 1.62 -7.71 -1.21
C ILE A 120 0.93 -7.47 -2.54
N VAL A 121 0.30 -8.50 -3.11
CA VAL A 121 -0.30 -8.42 -4.45
C VAL A 121 -1.75 -8.89 -4.39
N GLY A 122 -2.66 -8.04 -4.86
CA GLY A 122 -4.08 -8.35 -4.77
C GLY A 122 -4.98 -7.35 -5.46
N LYS A 123 -6.20 -7.27 -4.95
CA LYS A 123 -7.25 -6.40 -5.48
C LYS A 123 -7.94 -5.64 -4.35
N ALA A 124 -8.22 -4.37 -4.59
CA ALA A 124 -9.10 -3.57 -3.76
C ALA A 124 -10.45 -3.36 -4.45
N HIS A 125 -11.49 -3.30 -3.63
CA HIS A 125 -12.84 -2.95 -4.04
C HIS A 125 -13.26 -1.77 -3.16
N VAL A 126 -13.64 -0.67 -3.79
CA VAL A 126 -13.95 0.58 -3.11
C VAL A 126 -15.34 1.03 -3.49
N ALA A 127 -16.12 1.42 -2.51
CA ALA A 127 -17.47 1.92 -2.72
C ALA A 127 -17.70 3.23 -1.98
N TYR A 128 -18.58 4.06 -2.54
CA TYR A 128 -19.12 5.21 -1.81
C TYR A 128 -20.57 5.49 -2.18
N ILE A 129 -21.28 6.19 -1.29
CA ILE A 129 -22.58 6.79 -1.56
C ILE A 129 -22.41 8.30 -1.51
N SER A 130 -22.77 8.96 -2.60
CA SER A 130 -22.57 10.40 -2.76
C SER A 130 -23.42 11.23 -1.78
N ASN A 131 -22.82 12.25 -1.20
CA ASN A 131 -23.51 13.32 -0.45
C ASN A 131 -23.43 14.64 -1.22
N GLY A 132 -23.82 14.61 -2.50
CA GLY A 132 -23.75 15.77 -3.38
C GLY A 132 -22.44 15.96 -4.15
N THR A 133 -21.41 15.18 -3.82
CA THR A 133 -20.08 15.23 -4.47
C THR A 133 -19.73 13.86 -5.04
N VAL A 134 -19.17 13.84 -6.25
CA VAL A 134 -18.66 12.63 -6.91
C VAL A 134 -17.20 12.80 -7.28
N VAL A 135 -16.47 11.69 -7.41
CA VAL A 135 -15.05 11.66 -7.79
C VAL A 135 -14.87 10.86 -9.08
N GLY A 136 -13.93 11.26 -9.91
CA GLY A 136 -13.61 10.50 -11.12
C GLY A 136 -13.06 9.11 -10.78
N LEU A 137 -13.50 8.05 -11.48
CA LEU A 137 -13.12 6.66 -11.21
C LEU A 137 -11.61 6.47 -11.15
N SER A 138 -10.87 7.02 -12.11
CA SER A 138 -9.40 6.97 -12.12
C SER A 138 -8.73 7.60 -10.90
N LYS A 139 -9.42 8.48 -10.17
CA LYS A 139 -8.90 9.06 -8.92
C LYS A 139 -8.99 8.08 -7.76
N MET A 140 -10.04 7.25 -7.72
CA MET A 140 -10.15 6.17 -6.74
C MET A 140 -8.96 5.21 -6.91
N ASN A 141 -8.68 4.79 -8.14
CA ASN A 141 -7.55 3.91 -8.45
C ASN A 141 -6.21 4.52 -8.04
N ARG A 142 -6.00 5.83 -8.32
CA ARG A 142 -4.78 6.53 -7.93
C ARG A 142 -4.62 6.70 -6.41
N ILE A 143 -5.72 6.85 -5.66
CA ILE A 143 -5.68 6.90 -4.20
C ILE A 143 -5.26 5.53 -3.66
N VAL A 144 -5.83 4.44 -4.17
CA VAL A 144 -5.42 3.08 -3.81
C VAL A 144 -3.93 2.88 -4.09
N ASP A 145 -3.48 3.19 -5.30
CA ASP A 145 -2.07 3.06 -5.71
C ASP A 145 -1.13 3.91 -4.85
N TYR A 146 -1.50 5.14 -4.52
CA TYR A 146 -0.67 6.04 -3.70
C TYR A 146 -0.45 5.49 -2.28
N PHE A 147 -1.49 4.97 -1.64
CA PHE A 147 -1.36 4.39 -0.30
C PHE A 147 -0.73 2.99 -0.33
N ALA A 148 -0.92 2.23 -1.41
CA ALA A 148 -0.25 0.94 -1.60
C ALA A 148 1.26 1.07 -1.75
N LYS A 149 1.76 2.13 -2.40
CA LYS A 149 3.20 2.37 -2.63
C LYS A 149 3.95 2.88 -1.40
N ARG A 150 3.80 2.16 -0.30
CA ARG A 150 4.46 2.39 1.01
C ARG A 150 4.79 1.05 1.65
N PRO A 151 5.70 1.00 2.65
CA PRO A 151 5.72 -0.12 3.59
C PRO A 151 4.38 -0.16 4.34
N GLN A 152 3.67 -1.30 4.28
CA GLN A 152 2.30 -1.42 4.79
C GLN A 152 2.07 -2.70 5.59
N VAL A 153 1.08 -2.61 6.49
CA VAL A 153 0.22 -3.72 6.86
C VAL A 153 -1.13 -3.51 6.17
N GLN A 154 -1.79 -4.58 5.78
CA GLN A 154 -2.97 -4.49 4.91
C GLN A 154 -4.15 -3.79 5.58
N GLU A 155 -4.29 -3.93 6.90
CA GLU A 155 -5.31 -3.26 7.71
C GLU A 155 -5.16 -1.74 7.64
N ARG A 156 -3.93 -1.23 7.82
CA ARG A 156 -3.64 0.21 7.71
C ARG A 156 -3.93 0.73 6.31
N LEU A 157 -3.52 -0.02 5.27
CA LEU A 157 -3.79 0.34 3.88
C LEU A 157 -5.28 0.51 3.63
N THR A 158 -6.09 -0.45 4.11
CA THR A 158 -7.55 -0.43 3.97
C THR A 158 -8.17 0.81 4.63
N ILE A 159 -7.74 1.12 5.87
CA ILE A 159 -8.23 2.27 6.64
C ILE A 159 -7.83 3.59 5.94
N GLN A 160 -6.57 3.73 5.53
CA GLN A 160 -6.07 4.95 4.89
C GLN A 160 -6.80 5.27 3.58
N ILE A 161 -7.16 4.26 2.78
CA ILE A 161 -7.95 4.45 1.56
C ILE A 161 -9.35 4.99 1.90
N VAL A 162 -10.02 4.41 2.89
CA VAL A 162 -11.36 4.87 3.31
C VAL A 162 -11.31 6.28 3.85
N GLU A 163 -10.39 6.59 4.76
CA GLU A 163 -10.26 7.92 5.36
C GLU A 163 -9.97 9.00 4.32
N GLU A 164 -9.10 8.71 3.35
CA GLU A 164 -8.80 9.66 2.29
C GLU A 164 -10.00 9.94 1.40
N LEU A 165 -10.73 8.90 1.00
CA LEU A 165 -11.94 9.05 0.18
C LEU A 165 -13.07 9.74 0.94
N GLN A 166 -13.21 9.49 2.24
CA GLN A 166 -14.15 10.24 3.08
C GLN A 166 -13.84 11.74 3.10
N LYS A 167 -12.56 12.11 3.17
CA LYS A 167 -12.13 13.52 3.10
C LYS A 167 -12.43 14.13 1.73
N VAL A 168 -12.05 13.43 0.66
CA VAL A 168 -12.22 13.89 -0.72
C VAL A 168 -13.68 14.07 -1.10
N LEU A 169 -14.55 13.13 -0.71
CA LEU A 169 -15.98 13.13 -1.05
C LEU A 169 -16.84 13.89 -0.04
N ASN A 170 -16.24 14.35 1.05
CA ASN A 170 -16.94 14.98 2.17
C ASN A 170 -18.14 14.14 2.65
N THR A 171 -17.96 12.82 2.76
CA THR A 171 -18.98 11.88 3.24
C THR A 171 -18.34 10.83 4.14
N LYS A 172 -19.11 10.28 5.06
CA LYS A 172 -18.70 9.10 5.84
C LYS A 172 -19.04 7.77 5.13
N ASP A 173 -19.85 7.83 4.08
CA ASP A 173 -20.41 6.68 3.39
C ASP A 173 -19.39 6.13 2.36
N VAL A 174 -18.31 5.55 2.85
CA VAL A 174 -17.23 4.94 2.06
C VAL A 174 -16.90 3.58 2.64
N ALA A 175 -16.59 2.61 1.77
CA ALA A 175 -16.14 1.28 2.16
C ALA A 175 -14.98 0.82 1.27
N CYS A 176 -14.14 -0.02 1.83
CA CYS A 176 -13.06 -0.70 1.11
C CYS A 176 -12.95 -2.15 1.57
N VAL A 177 -12.72 -3.05 0.62
CA VAL A 177 -12.32 -4.45 0.86
C VAL A 177 -11.06 -4.70 0.05
N ILE A 178 -10.05 -5.30 0.65
CA ILE A 178 -8.82 -5.72 -0.03
C ILE A 178 -8.66 -7.22 0.17
N ASP A 179 -8.44 -7.95 -0.92
CA ASP A 179 -8.04 -9.36 -0.94
C ASP A 179 -6.67 -9.45 -1.59
N ALA A 180 -5.66 -9.93 -0.85
CA ALA A 180 -4.28 -9.93 -1.33
C ALA A 180 -3.47 -11.11 -0.79
N LYS A 181 -2.51 -11.57 -1.61
CA LYS A 181 -1.47 -12.52 -1.23
C LYS A 181 -0.26 -11.76 -0.68
N HIS A 182 0.28 -12.27 0.41
CA HIS A 182 1.47 -11.74 1.06
C HIS A 182 2.68 -12.63 0.74
N LEU A 183 3.58 -12.16 -0.11
CA LEU A 183 4.73 -12.97 -0.51
C LEU A 183 5.68 -13.28 0.67
N CYS A 184 5.62 -12.50 1.75
CA CYS A 184 6.35 -12.83 2.97
C CYS A 184 5.85 -14.12 3.65
N VAL A 185 4.62 -14.57 3.36
CA VAL A 185 4.02 -15.84 3.78
C VAL A 185 4.12 -16.88 2.66
N ASN A 186 3.79 -16.49 1.42
CA ASN A 186 3.67 -17.43 0.30
C ASN A 186 5.04 -17.87 -0.27
N SER A 187 6.06 -17.00 -0.35
CA SER A 187 7.33 -17.27 -1.03
C SER A 187 8.47 -17.71 -0.10
N ARG A 188 8.34 -17.54 1.20
CA ARG A 188 9.32 -17.90 2.24
C ARG A 188 8.63 -18.26 3.55
N GLY A 189 9.38 -18.65 4.56
CA GLY A 189 8.85 -19.03 5.87
C GLY A 189 7.90 -20.23 5.73
N ILE A 190 6.61 -20.04 6.00
CA ILE A 190 5.61 -21.11 5.96
C ILE A 190 5.29 -21.62 4.54
N ARG A 191 5.54 -20.81 3.49
CA ARG A 191 5.35 -21.15 2.06
C ARG A 191 3.94 -21.60 1.69
N ASP A 192 2.92 -21.07 2.35
CA ASP A 192 1.54 -21.34 1.99
C ASP A 192 1.14 -20.49 0.75
N THR A 193 1.10 -21.14 -0.42
CA THR A 193 0.82 -20.49 -1.70
C THR A 193 -0.65 -20.22 -1.96
N GLU A 194 -1.55 -20.88 -1.24
CA GLU A 194 -2.99 -20.77 -1.44
C GLU A 194 -3.65 -19.69 -0.56
N SER A 195 -3.04 -19.36 0.57
CA SER A 195 -3.61 -18.37 1.48
C SER A 195 -3.63 -16.97 0.89
N SER A 196 -4.71 -16.25 1.15
CA SER A 196 -4.85 -14.81 0.97
C SER A 196 -5.37 -14.16 2.24
N THR A 197 -5.14 -12.86 2.38
CA THR A 197 -5.65 -12.06 3.49
C THR A 197 -6.73 -11.13 2.98
N VAL A 198 -7.90 -11.14 3.65
CA VAL A 198 -8.98 -10.19 3.35
C VAL A 198 -9.12 -9.21 4.49
N THR A 199 -9.03 -7.92 4.17
CA THR A 199 -9.29 -6.83 5.12
C THR A 199 -10.43 -5.95 4.63
N SER A 200 -11.16 -5.33 5.56
CA SER A 200 -12.29 -4.47 5.20
C SER A 200 -12.44 -3.31 6.18
N GLU A 201 -12.85 -2.16 5.67
CA GLU A 201 -13.27 -1.00 6.45
C GLU A 201 -14.59 -0.48 5.90
N PHE A 202 -15.55 -0.22 6.79
CA PHE A 202 -16.90 0.21 6.48
C PHE A 202 -17.25 1.50 7.24
N GLY A 203 -17.44 2.60 6.51
CA GLY A 203 -17.83 3.89 7.05
C GLY A 203 -19.31 4.21 6.84
N GLY A 204 -19.88 5.10 7.66
CA GLY A 204 -21.22 5.64 7.50
C GLY A 204 -22.32 4.58 7.29
N LYS A 205 -23.08 4.70 6.20
CA LYS A 205 -24.16 3.78 5.83
C LYS A 205 -23.69 2.34 5.60
N PHE A 206 -22.43 2.13 5.23
CA PHE A 206 -21.88 0.78 5.05
C PHE A 206 -21.74 -0.01 6.36
N LYS A 207 -21.88 0.62 7.53
CA LYS A 207 -21.99 -0.08 8.82
C LYS A 207 -23.34 -0.81 8.97
N ASN A 208 -24.35 -0.44 8.19
CA ASN A 208 -25.62 -1.15 8.14
C ASN A 208 -25.46 -2.47 7.38
N ASN A 209 -25.99 -3.56 7.94
CA ASN A 209 -25.85 -4.91 7.39
C ASN A 209 -26.45 -5.06 5.97
N LYS A 210 -27.53 -4.35 5.64
CA LYS A 210 -28.13 -4.39 4.30
C LYS A 210 -27.17 -3.78 3.27
N THR A 211 -26.71 -2.55 3.50
CA THR A 211 -25.78 -1.83 2.61
C THR A 211 -24.45 -2.56 2.49
N LYS A 212 -23.92 -3.10 3.60
CA LYS A 212 -22.72 -3.92 3.58
C LYS A 212 -22.88 -5.15 2.70
N ARG A 213 -23.98 -5.89 2.84
CA ARG A 213 -24.26 -7.09 2.04
C ARG A 213 -24.38 -6.75 0.58
N GLU A 214 -25.09 -5.69 0.23
CA GLU A 214 -25.22 -5.20 -1.14
C GLU A 214 -23.85 -4.90 -1.77
N PHE A 215 -22.97 -4.21 -1.05
CA PHE A 215 -21.59 -3.97 -1.52
C PHE A 215 -20.83 -5.29 -1.76
N LEU A 216 -20.91 -6.22 -0.82
CA LEU A 216 -20.22 -7.52 -0.98
C LEU A 216 -20.80 -8.35 -2.14
N ASP A 217 -22.08 -8.20 -2.45
CA ASP A 217 -22.68 -8.85 -3.61
C ASP A 217 -22.27 -8.19 -4.92
N TYR A 218 -22.09 -6.86 -4.97
CA TYR A 218 -21.54 -6.16 -6.13
C TYR A 218 -20.10 -6.58 -6.44
N ILE A 219 -19.29 -6.84 -5.42
CA ILE A 219 -17.92 -7.35 -5.61
C ILE A 219 -17.92 -8.69 -6.36
N LYS A 220 -18.91 -9.55 -6.11
CA LYS A 220 -19.03 -10.89 -6.71
C LYS A 220 -19.54 -10.87 -8.15
N LEU A 221 -20.13 -9.75 -8.61
CA LEU A 221 -20.60 -9.66 -9.99
C LEU A 221 -19.43 -9.88 -10.95
N ASP A 222 -19.56 -10.82 -11.85
CA ASP A 222 -18.56 -11.05 -12.88
C ASP A 222 -18.86 -10.16 -14.10
N THR A 223 -17.84 -9.41 -14.52
CA THR A 223 -17.90 -8.57 -15.72
C THR A 223 -17.10 -9.30 -16.80
N GLN A 224 -17.76 -10.14 -17.55
CA GLN A 224 -17.16 -10.81 -18.71
C GLN A 224 -17.22 -9.88 -19.92
N PHE A 225 -16.08 -9.67 -20.55
CA PHE A 225 -15.92 -8.97 -21.83
C PHE A 225 -15.37 -9.97 -22.86
#